data_e54179983ae1bbbef85ad0eaaa6c69f4
#
_entry.id   e54179983ae1bbbef85ad0eaaa6c69f4
#
_cell.length_a   1.000
_cell.length_b   1.000
_cell.length_c   1.000
_cell.angle_alpha   90.00
_cell.angle_beta   90.00
_cell.angle_gamma   90.00
#
_symmetry.space_group_name_H-M   'P 1'
#
loop_
_entity.id
_entity.type
_entity.pdbx_description
1 polymer ?
#
loop_
_entity_poly.entity_id
_entity_poly.type
_entity_poly.pdbx_seq_one_letter_code
_entity_poly.pdbx_strand_id
1 'polypeptide(L)'
;MSAMNHDQASTPTSSKSAPTVAELAAVDRLLVVCDFDGTLAWHSSDRLNVPVDENAIEALRRLALMPGTDVVILSGRMMAELSEICPLDPPVRKVGSHGAEPEGSENLLTDGQQAALDAITEQLEALCEGNPCFVEFKPFQRGLHYRPVAGTPMAEQMRQAALNIDPHGAHITDGRMIVEFSVSDATKGTWIAAERERLNPDATVFLGDDTTDERGFAVLSENDLGVKVGEGETKARARVADIPGVAAWLTELADARAARA
;
A
#
# COMPACT_ATOMS: atom_id res chain seq x y z
N MET A 1 41.33 -36.80 -28.18
CA MET A 1 39.93 -36.31 -28.23
C MET A 1 39.79 -35.20 -27.23
N SER A 2 39.81 -33.97 -27.73
CA SER A 2 39.86 -32.74 -26.95
C SER A 2 38.44 -32.28 -26.66
N ALA A 3 38.08 -32.14 -25.39
CA ALA A 3 36.80 -31.55 -24.97
C ALA A 3 36.99 -30.04 -24.82
N MET A 4 36.34 -29.28 -25.69
CA MET A 4 36.24 -27.83 -25.58
C MET A 4 35.24 -27.45 -24.47
N ASN A 5 35.77 -26.83 -23.40
CA ASN A 5 34.96 -26.08 -22.43
C ASN A 5 34.49 -24.80 -23.08
N HIS A 6 33.18 -24.64 -23.24
CA HIS A 6 32.56 -23.34 -23.50
C HIS A 6 32.28 -22.67 -22.16
N ASP A 7 33.18 -21.77 -21.80
CA ASP A 7 33.00 -20.80 -20.72
C ASP A 7 32.05 -19.71 -21.26
N GLN A 8 30.76 -19.76 -20.87
CA GLN A 8 29.82 -18.69 -21.12
C GLN A 8 30.01 -17.63 -20.03
N ALA A 9 30.81 -16.64 -20.34
CA ALA A 9 30.89 -15.43 -19.56
C ALA A 9 29.51 -14.74 -19.53
N SER A 10 28.81 -14.81 -18.39
CA SER A 10 27.65 -14.01 -18.09
C SER A 10 28.07 -12.54 -18.01
N THR A 11 27.68 -11.76 -18.98
CA THR A 11 27.81 -10.30 -19.00
C THR A 11 27.06 -9.76 -17.77
N PRO A 12 27.67 -8.94 -16.92
CA PRO A 12 26.95 -8.29 -15.82
C PRO A 12 25.94 -7.31 -16.43
N THR A 13 24.66 -7.53 -16.20
CA THR A 13 23.60 -6.56 -16.46
C THR A 13 23.92 -5.32 -15.63
N SER A 14 24.36 -4.25 -16.28
CA SER A 14 24.56 -2.95 -15.67
C SER A 14 23.20 -2.48 -15.15
N SER A 15 22.96 -2.58 -13.84
CA SER A 15 21.79 -1.95 -13.22
C SER A 15 21.95 -0.44 -13.35
N LYS A 16 21.04 0.18 -14.08
CA LYS A 16 20.95 1.65 -14.20
C LYS A 16 20.83 2.23 -12.78
N SER A 17 21.56 3.31 -12.48
CA SER A 17 21.42 4.02 -11.19
C SER A 17 19.97 4.47 -10.99
N ALA A 18 19.53 4.55 -9.73
CA ALA A 18 18.22 5.10 -9.40
C ALA A 18 18.09 6.52 -9.95
N PRO A 19 16.92 6.91 -10.53
CA PRO A 19 16.72 8.27 -11.00
C PRO A 19 16.81 9.27 -9.84
N THR A 20 17.42 10.40 -10.11
CA THR A 20 17.51 11.54 -9.19
C THR A 20 16.21 12.32 -9.14
N VAL A 21 16.02 13.14 -8.11
CA VAL A 21 14.88 14.06 -8.01
C VAL A 21 14.81 14.98 -9.23
N ALA A 22 15.94 15.48 -9.71
CA ALA A 22 16.02 16.35 -10.89
C ALA A 22 15.56 15.63 -12.17
N GLU A 23 15.95 14.37 -12.37
CA GLU A 23 15.49 13.57 -13.52
C GLU A 23 13.99 13.29 -13.45
N LEU A 24 13.46 12.95 -12.26
CA LEU A 24 12.02 12.75 -12.04
C LEU A 24 11.23 14.05 -12.23
N ALA A 25 11.76 15.18 -11.78
CA ALA A 25 11.14 16.48 -12.00
C ALA A 25 11.10 16.88 -13.48
N ALA A 26 12.04 16.39 -14.29
CA ALA A 26 12.18 16.75 -15.70
C ALA A 26 11.23 16.03 -16.66
N VAL A 27 10.56 14.96 -16.25
CA VAL A 27 9.63 14.22 -17.13
C VAL A 27 8.35 15.01 -17.41
N ASP A 28 7.70 14.76 -18.54
CA ASP A 28 6.45 15.44 -18.89
C ASP A 28 5.28 14.92 -18.05
N ARG A 29 5.18 13.61 -17.90
CA ARG A 29 4.12 12.95 -17.12
C ARG A 29 4.71 12.19 -15.93
N LEU A 30 4.39 12.65 -14.73
CA LEU A 30 4.84 12.07 -13.47
C LEU A 30 3.65 11.54 -12.66
N LEU A 31 3.71 10.29 -12.26
CA LEU A 31 2.81 9.72 -11.27
C LEU A 31 3.51 9.66 -9.91
N VAL A 32 2.96 10.35 -8.92
CA VAL A 32 3.43 10.31 -7.52
C VAL A 32 2.41 9.53 -6.69
N VAL A 33 2.83 8.43 -6.11
CA VAL A 33 2.00 7.59 -5.23
C VAL A 33 2.62 7.59 -3.84
N CYS A 34 1.83 7.86 -2.83
CA CYS A 34 2.27 7.80 -1.43
C CYS A 34 1.37 6.85 -0.64
N ASP A 35 1.97 5.99 0.17
CA ASP A 35 1.27 5.40 1.29
C ASP A 35 0.91 6.48 2.31
N PHE A 36 0.02 6.17 3.26
CA PHE A 36 -0.47 7.14 4.25
C PHE A 36 0.15 6.91 5.63
N ASP A 37 -0.15 5.79 6.29
CA ASP A 37 0.32 5.49 7.65
C ASP A 37 1.81 5.11 7.63
N GLY A 38 2.63 5.74 8.47
CA GLY A 38 4.08 5.52 8.48
C GLY A 38 4.85 6.29 7.39
N THR A 39 4.13 6.88 6.42
CA THR A 39 4.72 7.63 5.28
C THR A 39 4.38 9.11 5.33
N LEU A 40 3.11 9.48 5.45
CA LEU A 40 2.63 10.87 5.55
C LEU A 40 2.09 11.19 6.94
N ALA A 41 1.66 10.16 7.65
CA ALA A 41 1.02 10.23 8.96
C ALA A 41 1.72 9.31 9.95
N TRP A 42 1.84 9.74 11.21
CA TRP A 42 2.38 8.89 12.28
C TRP A 42 1.38 7.83 12.70
N HIS A 43 1.89 6.67 13.10
CA HIS A 43 1.03 5.65 13.69
C HIS A 43 0.37 6.16 14.98
N SER A 44 -0.92 5.95 15.12
CA SER A 44 -1.72 6.32 16.28
C SER A 44 -2.52 5.12 16.80
N SER A 45 -2.75 5.09 18.12
CA SER A 45 -3.70 4.15 18.72
C SER A 45 -5.16 4.53 18.43
N ASP A 46 -5.42 5.79 18.14
CA ASP A 46 -6.71 6.29 17.66
C ASP A 46 -6.69 6.32 16.13
N ARG A 47 -7.51 5.48 15.51
CA ARG A 47 -7.53 5.28 14.05
C ARG A 47 -8.01 6.51 13.28
N LEU A 48 -8.81 7.38 13.91
CA LEU A 48 -9.39 8.57 13.28
C LEU A 48 -8.69 9.87 13.70
N ASN A 49 -7.78 9.80 14.67
CA ASN A 49 -6.97 10.95 15.08
C ASN A 49 -5.49 10.67 14.86
N VAL A 50 -5.08 10.82 13.63
CA VAL A 50 -3.74 10.48 13.16
C VAL A 50 -3.02 11.76 12.78
N PRO A 51 -1.91 12.14 13.46
CA PRO A 51 -1.12 13.29 13.07
C PRO A 51 -0.52 13.10 11.68
N VAL A 52 -0.55 14.14 10.86
CA VAL A 52 0.06 14.17 9.53
C VAL A 52 1.20 15.19 9.49
N ASP A 53 2.18 14.99 8.61
CA ASP A 53 3.22 15.98 8.37
C ASP A 53 2.70 17.05 7.40
N GLU A 54 2.50 18.26 7.91
CA GLU A 54 1.95 19.39 7.15
C GLU A 54 2.81 19.78 5.94
N ASN A 55 4.14 19.61 6.01
CA ASN A 55 5.02 19.93 4.89
C ASN A 55 4.90 18.89 3.78
N ALA A 56 4.75 17.61 4.13
CA ALA A 56 4.49 16.55 3.14
C ALA A 56 3.13 16.78 2.45
N ILE A 57 2.11 17.12 3.21
CA ILE A 57 0.77 17.43 2.70
C ILE A 57 0.82 18.63 1.75
N GLU A 58 1.52 19.71 2.13
CA GLU A 58 1.65 20.90 1.29
C GLU A 58 2.46 20.62 0.00
N ALA A 59 3.52 19.84 0.09
CA ALA A 59 4.29 19.44 -1.08
C ALA A 59 3.44 18.63 -2.08
N LEU A 60 2.60 17.71 -1.60
CA LEU A 60 1.67 16.93 -2.44
C LEU A 60 0.59 17.81 -3.08
N ARG A 61 0.04 18.79 -2.35
CA ARG A 61 -0.88 19.79 -2.95
C ARG A 61 -0.23 20.54 -4.09
N ARG A 62 0.99 21.03 -3.88
CA ARG A 62 1.76 21.74 -4.91
C ARG A 62 2.00 20.85 -6.13
N LEU A 63 2.46 19.63 -5.93
CA LEU A 63 2.69 18.66 -7.00
C LEU A 63 1.42 18.38 -7.81
N ALA A 64 0.29 18.17 -7.14
CA ALA A 64 -0.97 17.85 -7.79
C ALA A 64 -1.53 18.99 -8.66
N LEU A 65 -1.14 20.23 -8.39
CA LEU A 65 -1.52 21.40 -9.19
C LEU A 65 -0.59 21.66 -10.40
N MET A 66 0.51 20.92 -10.51
CA MET A 66 1.46 21.09 -11.61
C MET A 66 1.02 20.31 -12.86
N PRO A 67 1.13 20.90 -14.06
CA PRO A 67 0.79 20.21 -15.30
C PRO A 67 1.57 18.89 -15.44
N GLY A 68 0.87 17.85 -15.89
CA GLY A 68 1.47 16.53 -16.12
C GLY A 68 1.86 15.78 -14.85
N THR A 69 1.33 16.18 -13.68
CA THR A 69 1.58 15.48 -12.41
C THR A 69 0.29 14.91 -11.85
N ASP A 70 0.25 13.59 -11.72
CA ASP A 70 -0.82 12.87 -11.04
C ASP A 70 -0.35 12.50 -9.63
N VAL A 71 -1.14 12.81 -8.60
CA VAL A 71 -0.85 12.48 -7.20
C VAL A 71 -1.92 11.57 -6.63
N VAL A 72 -1.50 10.49 -5.99
CA VAL A 72 -2.41 9.48 -5.42
C VAL A 72 -1.93 9.07 -4.03
N ILE A 73 -2.86 9.02 -3.08
CA ILE A 73 -2.68 8.39 -1.77
C ILE A 73 -3.23 6.97 -1.85
N LEU A 74 -2.37 5.97 -1.64
CA LEU A 74 -2.68 4.54 -1.77
C LEU A 74 -2.49 3.84 -0.42
N SER A 75 -3.57 3.67 0.33
CA SER A 75 -3.54 3.22 1.72
C SER A 75 -4.16 1.83 1.92
N GLY A 76 -3.73 1.14 2.98
CA GLY A 76 -4.41 -0.05 3.50
C GLY A 76 -5.69 0.25 4.28
N ARG A 77 -5.96 1.52 4.60
CA ARG A 77 -7.20 1.95 5.26
C ARG A 77 -8.39 1.81 4.32
N MET A 78 -9.57 1.58 4.91
CA MET A 78 -10.83 1.70 4.17
C MET A 78 -10.98 3.13 3.64
N MET A 79 -11.62 3.27 2.48
CA MET A 79 -11.81 4.57 1.84
C MET A 79 -12.55 5.56 2.74
N ALA A 80 -13.54 5.10 3.50
CA ALA A 80 -14.28 5.93 4.45
C ALA A 80 -13.38 6.56 5.52
N GLU A 81 -12.49 5.76 6.16
CA GLU A 81 -11.52 6.27 7.14
C GLU A 81 -10.50 7.21 6.47
N LEU A 82 -9.94 6.80 5.33
CA LEU A 82 -8.94 7.60 4.62
C LEU A 82 -9.49 8.96 4.21
N SER A 83 -10.75 9.04 3.78
CA SER A 83 -11.41 10.29 3.40
C SER A 83 -11.62 11.24 4.59
N GLU A 84 -11.82 10.68 5.79
CA GLU A 84 -12.02 11.48 7.01
C GLU A 84 -10.71 12.10 7.52
N ILE A 85 -9.61 11.34 7.45
CA ILE A 85 -8.35 11.74 8.11
C ILE A 85 -7.30 12.33 7.16
N CYS A 86 -7.37 12.05 5.86
CA CYS A 86 -6.41 12.57 4.89
C CYS A 86 -6.82 13.96 4.41
N PRO A 87 -6.06 15.03 4.76
CA PRO A 87 -6.46 16.42 4.50
C PRO A 87 -6.10 16.89 3.07
N LEU A 88 -6.13 15.97 2.12
CA LEU A 88 -5.86 16.24 0.71
C LEU A 88 -7.17 16.14 -0.09
N ASP A 89 -7.49 17.22 -0.80
CA ASP A 89 -8.65 17.33 -1.67
C ASP A 89 -8.26 17.13 -3.15
N PRO A 90 -9.21 16.94 -4.06
CA PRO A 90 -8.93 16.94 -5.48
C PRO A 90 -8.09 18.16 -5.93
N PRO A 91 -7.11 17.99 -6.84
CA PRO A 91 -6.97 16.85 -7.74
C PRO A 91 -6.17 15.66 -7.19
N VAL A 92 -5.75 15.67 -5.92
CA VAL A 92 -5.17 14.47 -5.29
C VAL A 92 -6.24 13.39 -5.21
N ARG A 93 -5.94 12.21 -5.70
CA ARG A 93 -6.85 11.04 -5.64
C ARG A 93 -6.50 10.16 -4.45
N LYS A 94 -7.51 9.51 -3.89
CA LYS A 94 -7.35 8.57 -2.78
C LYS A 94 -7.78 7.17 -3.20
N VAL A 95 -7.12 6.16 -2.67
CA VAL A 95 -7.42 4.76 -2.92
C VAL A 95 -7.21 3.99 -1.62
N GLY A 96 -8.28 3.40 -1.12
CA GLY A 96 -8.28 2.60 0.11
C GLY A 96 -8.09 1.12 -0.15
N SER A 97 -8.07 0.35 0.95
CA SER A 97 -8.03 -1.13 0.96
C SER A 97 -6.97 -1.72 0.02
N HIS A 98 -5.74 -1.16 0.08
CA HIS A 98 -4.59 -1.57 -0.74
C HIS A 98 -4.82 -1.51 -2.26
N GLY A 99 -5.77 -0.71 -2.73
CA GLY A 99 -6.10 -0.61 -4.15
C GLY A 99 -7.51 -1.09 -4.52
N ALA A 100 -8.22 -1.72 -3.59
CA ALA A 100 -9.57 -2.25 -3.84
C ALA A 100 -10.67 -1.17 -3.84
N GLU A 101 -10.42 -0.01 -3.21
CA GLU A 101 -11.40 1.07 -3.04
C GLU A 101 -10.91 2.39 -3.64
N PRO A 102 -10.98 2.60 -4.97
CA PRO A 102 -10.76 3.92 -5.56
C PRO A 102 -11.84 4.92 -5.11
N GLU A 103 -11.45 6.17 -4.84
CA GLU A 103 -12.38 7.24 -4.45
C GLU A 103 -13.51 7.41 -5.47
N GLY A 104 -14.74 7.52 -4.98
CA GLY A 104 -15.94 7.66 -5.83
C GLY A 104 -16.45 6.36 -6.46
N SER A 105 -15.85 5.21 -6.17
CA SER A 105 -16.35 3.92 -6.62
C SER A 105 -17.45 3.41 -5.70
N GLU A 106 -18.56 2.99 -6.28
CA GLU A 106 -19.68 2.38 -5.53
C GLU A 106 -19.64 0.85 -5.73
N ASN A 107 -19.95 0.13 -4.67
CA ASN A 107 -20.19 -1.32 -4.60
C ASN A 107 -19.33 -2.18 -5.55
N LEU A 108 -18.09 -2.42 -5.14
CA LEU A 108 -17.07 -3.06 -5.96
C LEU A 108 -17.02 -4.59 -5.80
N LEU A 109 -17.90 -5.17 -4.94
CA LEU A 109 -18.01 -6.61 -4.76
C LEU A 109 -18.89 -7.23 -5.85
N THR A 110 -18.44 -8.34 -6.39
CA THR A 110 -19.30 -9.23 -7.17
C THR A 110 -20.23 -10.03 -6.25
N ASP A 111 -21.33 -10.57 -6.78
CA ASP A 111 -22.26 -11.43 -6.01
C ASP A 111 -21.54 -12.61 -5.37
N GLY A 112 -20.56 -13.20 -6.06
CA GLY A 112 -19.74 -14.31 -5.54
C GLY A 112 -18.85 -13.90 -4.37
N GLN A 113 -18.24 -12.72 -4.45
CA GLN A 113 -17.43 -12.18 -3.36
C GLN A 113 -18.28 -11.84 -2.14
N GLN A 114 -19.46 -11.26 -2.35
CA GLN A 114 -20.39 -11.00 -1.25
C GLN A 114 -20.84 -12.30 -0.57
N ALA A 115 -21.22 -13.31 -1.35
CA ALA A 115 -21.63 -14.61 -0.80
C ALA A 115 -20.50 -15.30 0.00
N ALA A 116 -19.24 -15.17 -0.48
CA ALA A 116 -18.08 -15.67 0.24
C ALA A 116 -17.87 -14.93 1.58
N LEU A 117 -17.96 -13.60 1.60
CA LEU A 117 -17.86 -12.80 2.81
C LEU A 117 -18.97 -13.14 3.82
N ASP A 118 -20.19 -13.37 3.35
CA ASP A 118 -21.32 -13.72 4.21
C ASP A 118 -21.12 -15.10 4.86
N ALA A 119 -20.68 -16.08 4.08
CA ALA A 119 -20.36 -17.43 4.60
C ALA A 119 -19.16 -17.43 5.56
N ILE A 120 -18.14 -16.63 5.29
CA ILE A 120 -16.99 -16.44 6.21
C ILE A 120 -17.48 -15.77 7.50
N THR A 121 -18.33 -14.75 7.39
CA THR A 121 -18.90 -14.03 8.53
C THR A 121 -19.61 -15.00 9.48
N GLU A 122 -20.52 -15.83 8.95
CA GLU A 122 -21.26 -16.81 9.74
C GLU A 122 -20.32 -17.74 10.53
N GLN A 123 -19.27 -18.25 9.89
CA GLN A 123 -18.29 -19.12 10.54
C GLN A 123 -17.51 -18.39 11.64
N LEU A 124 -17.04 -17.15 11.37
CA LEU A 124 -16.25 -16.39 12.34
C LEU A 124 -17.09 -15.92 13.52
N GLU A 125 -18.34 -15.50 13.30
CA GLU A 125 -19.25 -15.11 14.37
C GLU A 125 -19.56 -16.31 15.30
N ALA A 126 -19.77 -17.50 14.74
CA ALA A 126 -19.94 -18.72 15.51
C ALA A 126 -18.72 -19.03 16.40
N LEU A 127 -17.49 -18.75 15.93
CA LEU A 127 -16.29 -18.88 16.76
C LEU A 127 -16.24 -17.86 17.91
N CYS A 128 -16.85 -16.70 17.75
CA CYS A 128 -16.87 -15.64 18.78
C CYS A 128 -17.96 -15.86 19.85
N GLU A 129 -18.87 -16.80 19.67
CA GLU A 129 -19.93 -17.06 20.65
C GLU A 129 -19.35 -17.44 22.02
N GLY A 130 -19.79 -16.72 23.06
CA GLY A 130 -19.41 -17.00 24.45
C GLY A 130 -17.97 -16.63 24.85
N ASN A 131 -17.25 -15.90 24.00
CA ASN A 131 -15.91 -15.38 24.31
C ASN A 131 -15.76 -13.91 23.86
N PRO A 132 -14.72 -13.16 24.30
CA PRO A 132 -14.58 -11.76 24.01
C PRO A 132 -13.93 -11.44 22.63
N CYS A 133 -13.67 -12.46 21.80
CA CYS A 133 -13.18 -12.25 20.43
C CYS A 133 -14.27 -11.60 19.58
N PHE A 134 -13.88 -10.93 18.51
CA PHE A 134 -14.85 -10.26 17.65
C PHE A 134 -14.42 -10.29 16.18
N VAL A 135 -15.41 -10.14 15.29
CA VAL A 135 -15.20 -10.04 13.84
C VAL A 135 -15.07 -8.58 13.46
N GLU A 136 -13.99 -8.22 12.76
CA GLU A 136 -13.84 -6.93 12.09
C GLU A 136 -14.40 -7.02 10.68
N PHE A 137 -15.20 -6.03 10.31
CA PHE A 137 -15.82 -5.93 8.99
C PHE A 137 -15.14 -4.83 8.18
N LYS A 138 -14.60 -5.20 7.04
CA LYS A 138 -14.11 -4.27 6.01
C LYS A 138 -14.80 -4.58 4.68
N PRO A 139 -14.83 -3.66 3.71
CA PRO A 139 -15.56 -3.86 2.45
C PRO A 139 -15.21 -5.18 1.74
N PHE A 140 -13.92 -5.55 1.69
CA PHE A 140 -13.43 -6.75 1.02
C PHE A 140 -12.88 -7.82 1.95
N GLN A 141 -13.02 -7.64 3.27
CA GLN A 141 -12.37 -8.51 4.26
C GLN A 141 -13.26 -8.78 5.46
N ARG A 142 -12.97 -9.92 6.13
CA ARG A 142 -13.42 -10.23 7.49
C ARG A 142 -12.20 -10.62 8.30
N GLY A 143 -12.10 -10.11 9.54
CA GLY A 143 -10.97 -10.41 10.40
C GLY A 143 -11.45 -10.91 11.76
N LEU A 144 -10.98 -12.10 12.19
CA LEU A 144 -11.18 -12.56 13.57
C LEU A 144 -10.11 -11.95 14.47
N HIS A 145 -10.50 -11.02 15.34
CA HIS A 145 -9.63 -10.48 16.38
C HIS A 145 -9.70 -11.33 17.65
N TYR A 146 -8.53 -11.89 18.05
CA TYR A 146 -8.38 -12.65 19.30
C TYR A 146 -7.46 -11.96 20.31
N ARG A 147 -7.18 -10.64 20.11
CA ARG A 147 -6.43 -9.80 21.05
C ARG A 147 -7.02 -9.76 22.45
N PRO A 148 -8.36 -9.75 22.66
CA PRO A 148 -8.94 -9.75 24.01
C PRO A 148 -8.56 -10.97 24.86
N VAL A 149 -8.15 -12.07 24.24
CA VAL A 149 -7.72 -13.31 24.93
C VAL A 149 -6.20 -13.53 24.84
N ALA A 150 -5.44 -12.50 24.48
CA ALA A 150 -3.99 -12.57 24.35
C ALA A 150 -3.31 -13.11 25.62
N GLY A 151 -2.29 -13.95 25.45
CA GLY A 151 -1.56 -14.57 26.57
C GLY A 151 -2.28 -15.74 27.26
N THR A 152 -3.46 -16.13 26.80
CA THR A 152 -4.18 -17.30 27.25
C THR A 152 -4.12 -18.45 26.24
N PRO A 153 -4.36 -19.73 26.65
CA PRO A 153 -4.48 -20.82 25.68
C PRO A 153 -5.60 -20.61 24.65
N MET A 154 -6.64 -19.85 24.99
CA MET A 154 -7.73 -19.50 24.08
C MET A 154 -7.26 -18.72 22.87
N ALA A 155 -6.23 -17.87 22.99
CA ALA A 155 -5.69 -17.12 21.85
C ALA A 155 -5.25 -18.05 20.72
N GLU A 156 -4.48 -19.09 21.03
CA GLU A 156 -4.04 -20.06 20.01
C GLU A 156 -5.19 -20.93 19.51
N GLN A 157 -6.14 -21.27 20.38
CA GLN A 157 -7.34 -22.02 19.97
C GLN A 157 -8.16 -21.24 18.97
N MET A 158 -8.40 -19.94 19.20
CA MET A 158 -9.15 -19.07 18.31
C MET A 158 -8.40 -18.88 16.98
N ARG A 159 -7.09 -18.66 17.03
CA ARG A 159 -6.25 -18.55 15.84
C ARG A 159 -6.34 -19.82 14.98
N GLN A 160 -6.17 -21.00 15.58
CA GLN A 160 -6.23 -22.27 14.85
C GLN A 160 -7.65 -22.55 14.33
N ALA A 161 -8.69 -22.25 15.11
CA ALA A 161 -10.07 -22.42 14.68
C ALA A 161 -10.36 -21.54 13.44
N ALA A 162 -9.93 -20.26 13.46
CA ALA A 162 -10.09 -19.37 12.31
C ALA A 162 -9.33 -19.85 11.07
N LEU A 163 -8.09 -20.34 11.23
CA LEU A 163 -7.30 -20.87 10.10
C LEU A 163 -7.91 -22.13 9.45
N ASN A 164 -8.82 -22.82 10.16
CA ASN A 164 -9.46 -24.06 9.70
C ASN A 164 -10.89 -23.87 9.15
N ILE A 165 -11.45 -22.66 9.15
CA ILE A 165 -12.75 -22.44 8.50
C ILE A 165 -12.62 -22.56 6.98
N ASP A 166 -13.74 -22.77 6.27
CA ASP A 166 -13.77 -22.72 4.81
C ASP A 166 -13.59 -21.27 4.36
N PRO A 167 -12.51 -20.93 3.63
CA PRO A 167 -12.27 -19.57 3.15
C PRO A 167 -13.15 -19.17 1.96
N HIS A 168 -13.95 -20.05 1.38
CA HIS A 168 -14.79 -19.79 0.21
C HIS A 168 -14.05 -19.04 -0.93
N GLY A 169 -12.79 -19.37 -1.13
CA GLY A 169 -11.92 -18.73 -2.15
C GLY A 169 -11.24 -17.44 -1.69
N ALA A 170 -11.47 -16.96 -0.47
CA ALA A 170 -10.75 -15.80 0.07
C ALA A 170 -9.28 -16.13 0.40
N HIS A 171 -8.43 -15.14 0.30
CA HIS A 171 -7.05 -15.19 0.77
C HIS A 171 -6.99 -15.07 2.29
N ILE A 172 -6.28 -15.99 2.94
CA ILE A 172 -6.09 -15.97 4.39
C ILE A 172 -4.74 -15.31 4.70
N THR A 173 -4.77 -14.35 5.64
CA THR A 173 -3.58 -13.75 6.23
C THR A 173 -3.59 -13.97 7.74
N ASP A 174 -2.54 -14.63 8.23
CA ASP A 174 -2.31 -14.85 9.67
C ASP A 174 -1.48 -13.68 10.21
N GLY A 175 -2.17 -12.71 10.78
CA GLY A 175 -1.60 -11.47 11.29
C GLY A 175 -1.35 -11.50 12.80
N ARG A 176 -0.87 -10.38 13.35
CA ARG A 176 -0.63 -10.24 14.78
C ARG A 176 -1.95 -10.08 15.54
N MET A 177 -2.41 -11.15 16.21
CA MET A 177 -3.66 -11.22 16.98
C MET A 177 -4.93 -11.05 16.13
N ILE A 178 -4.84 -11.40 14.85
CA ILE A 178 -5.94 -11.39 13.89
C ILE A 178 -5.70 -12.47 12.83
N VAL A 179 -6.77 -13.11 12.36
CA VAL A 179 -6.78 -13.88 11.12
C VAL A 179 -7.72 -13.19 10.16
N GLU A 180 -7.21 -12.76 9.00
CA GLU A 180 -7.97 -11.99 8.01
C GLU A 180 -8.27 -12.84 6.77
N PHE A 181 -9.47 -12.64 6.22
CA PHE A 181 -9.98 -13.28 5.00
C PHE A 181 -10.31 -12.18 4.00
N SER A 182 -9.60 -12.13 2.87
CA SER A 182 -9.82 -11.13 1.82
C SER A 182 -10.36 -11.78 0.56
N VAL A 183 -11.47 -11.26 0.02
CA VAL A 183 -12.02 -11.64 -1.28
C VAL A 183 -11.48 -10.79 -2.42
N SER A 184 -10.55 -9.88 -2.14
CA SER A 184 -9.91 -9.02 -3.13
C SER A 184 -8.47 -9.47 -3.38
N ASP A 185 -8.10 -9.53 -4.66
CA ASP A 185 -6.72 -9.72 -5.12
C ASP A 185 -5.94 -8.40 -5.20
N ALA A 186 -6.60 -7.28 -4.87
CA ALA A 186 -5.97 -5.98 -4.94
C ALA A 186 -4.81 -5.87 -3.96
N THR A 187 -3.70 -5.39 -4.46
CA THR A 187 -2.51 -5.04 -3.69
C THR A 187 -2.00 -3.69 -4.19
N LYS A 188 -1.20 -2.99 -3.38
CA LYS A 188 -0.56 -1.75 -3.85
C LYS A 188 0.19 -1.96 -5.17
N GLY A 189 0.81 -3.14 -5.34
CA GLY A 189 1.50 -3.50 -6.60
C GLY A 189 0.56 -3.64 -7.78
N THR A 190 -0.52 -4.41 -7.65
CA THR A 190 -1.48 -4.60 -8.76
C THR A 190 -2.16 -3.28 -9.14
N TRP A 191 -2.47 -2.44 -8.14
CA TRP A 191 -3.06 -1.13 -8.39
C TRP A 191 -2.09 -0.19 -9.11
N ILE A 192 -0.82 -0.07 -8.64
CA ILE A 192 0.20 0.75 -9.29
C ILE A 192 0.44 0.29 -10.73
N ALA A 193 0.53 -1.01 -10.98
CA ALA A 193 0.72 -1.55 -12.32
C ALA A 193 -0.43 -1.15 -13.26
N ALA A 194 -1.68 -1.34 -12.83
CA ALA A 194 -2.86 -0.97 -13.61
C ALA A 194 -2.94 0.56 -13.84
N GLU A 195 -2.60 1.37 -12.83
CA GLU A 195 -2.64 2.82 -12.95
C GLU A 195 -1.55 3.36 -13.88
N ARG A 196 -0.36 2.75 -13.87
CA ARG A 196 0.71 3.05 -14.83
C ARG A 196 0.29 2.71 -16.25
N GLU A 197 -0.37 1.58 -16.47
CA GLU A 197 -0.91 1.21 -17.78
C GLU A 197 -1.98 2.22 -18.25
N ARG A 198 -2.86 2.65 -17.36
CA ARG A 198 -3.94 3.60 -17.65
C ARG A 198 -3.43 5.00 -17.97
N LEU A 199 -2.48 5.52 -17.18
CA LEU A 199 -1.96 6.88 -17.31
C LEU A 199 -0.80 6.97 -18.30
N ASN A 200 -0.05 5.89 -18.49
CA ASN A 200 1.19 5.84 -19.26
C ASN A 200 2.15 6.99 -18.89
N PRO A 201 2.55 7.11 -17.60
CA PRO A 201 3.48 8.14 -17.17
C PRO A 201 4.91 7.85 -17.67
N ASP A 202 5.72 8.90 -17.84
CA ASP A 202 7.14 8.76 -18.19
C ASP A 202 7.96 8.22 -17.00
N ALA A 203 7.52 8.56 -15.78
CA ALA A 203 8.07 8.01 -14.54
C ALA A 203 6.99 7.92 -13.44
N THR A 204 7.20 6.97 -12.54
CA THR A 204 6.39 6.78 -11.32
C THR A 204 7.29 6.88 -10.10
N VAL A 205 6.84 7.61 -9.10
CA VAL A 205 7.43 7.60 -7.75
C VAL A 205 6.45 6.94 -6.80
N PHE A 206 6.95 6.00 -5.98
CA PHE A 206 6.15 5.40 -4.91
C PHE A 206 6.91 5.47 -3.58
N LEU A 207 6.28 6.07 -2.55
CA LEU A 207 6.81 6.16 -1.19
C LEU A 207 6.00 5.28 -0.25
N GLY A 208 6.68 4.50 0.61
CA GLY A 208 6.02 3.60 1.56
C GLY A 208 6.96 3.08 2.63
N ASP A 209 6.40 2.63 3.78
CA ASP A 209 7.15 2.19 4.96
C ASP A 209 7.00 0.71 5.30
N ASP A 210 5.94 0.04 4.86
CA ASP A 210 5.55 -1.29 5.31
C ASP A 210 5.84 -2.41 4.29
N THR A 211 5.64 -3.64 4.72
CA THR A 211 5.79 -4.86 3.91
C THR A 211 4.80 -4.93 2.74
N THR A 212 3.62 -4.32 2.89
CA THR A 212 2.65 -4.22 1.79
C THR A 212 3.14 -3.34 0.65
N ASP A 213 4.02 -2.36 0.94
CA ASP A 213 4.62 -1.46 -0.05
C ASP A 213 5.66 -2.16 -0.92
N GLU A 214 6.29 -3.22 -0.42
CA GLU A 214 7.25 -4.02 -1.18
C GLU A 214 6.63 -4.61 -2.46
N ARG A 215 5.32 -4.86 -2.48
CA ARG A 215 4.59 -5.27 -3.69
C ARG A 215 4.49 -4.12 -4.68
N GLY A 216 4.36 -2.88 -4.20
CA GLY A 216 4.39 -1.67 -5.03
C GLY A 216 5.78 -1.39 -5.58
N PHE A 217 6.82 -1.47 -4.76
CA PHE A 217 8.21 -1.31 -5.22
C PHE A 217 8.60 -2.36 -6.27
N ALA A 218 8.08 -3.59 -6.14
CA ALA A 218 8.40 -4.70 -7.04
C ALA A 218 7.92 -4.53 -8.48
N VAL A 219 6.93 -3.67 -8.73
CA VAL A 219 6.36 -3.44 -10.09
C VAL A 219 6.92 -2.20 -10.77
N LEU A 220 7.81 -1.48 -10.09
CA LEU A 220 8.45 -0.28 -10.64
C LEU A 220 9.54 -0.67 -11.65
N SER A 221 9.65 0.13 -12.70
CA SER A 221 10.64 -0.02 -13.77
C SER A 221 11.92 0.76 -13.49
N GLU A 222 12.88 0.71 -14.41
CA GLU A 222 14.17 1.42 -14.27
C GLU A 222 14.02 2.95 -14.27
N ASN A 223 12.99 3.50 -14.90
CA ASN A 223 12.72 4.95 -14.92
C ASN A 223 11.91 5.41 -13.69
N ASP A 224 11.37 4.48 -12.92
CA ASP A 224 10.58 4.78 -11.73
C ASP A 224 11.45 4.80 -10.48
N LEU A 225 10.96 5.37 -9.38
CA LEU A 225 11.64 5.38 -8.10
C LEU A 225 10.73 4.90 -6.96
N GLY A 226 11.11 3.81 -6.31
CA GLY A 226 10.61 3.44 -4.98
C GLY A 226 11.45 4.13 -3.91
N VAL A 227 10.80 4.73 -2.93
CA VAL A 227 11.43 5.37 -1.77
C VAL A 227 10.92 4.69 -0.50
N LYS A 228 11.76 3.90 0.14
CA LYS A 228 11.48 3.26 1.43
C LYS A 228 11.57 4.28 2.56
N VAL A 229 10.58 4.29 3.43
CA VAL A 229 10.62 5.05 4.69
C VAL A 229 11.08 4.13 5.82
N GLY A 230 12.03 4.59 6.64
CA GLY A 230 12.56 3.83 7.77
C GLY A 230 13.49 2.68 7.37
N GLU A 231 13.74 1.78 8.29
CA GLU A 231 14.69 0.68 8.18
C GLU A 231 14.08 -0.58 7.53
N GLY A 232 14.89 -1.63 7.41
CA GLY A 232 14.48 -2.94 6.91
C GLY A 232 14.92 -3.23 5.48
N GLU A 233 14.75 -4.49 5.07
CA GLU A 233 15.00 -4.92 3.68
C GLU A 233 13.96 -4.33 2.75
N THR A 234 14.37 -3.96 1.53
CA THR A 234 13.47 -3.33 0.57
C THR A 234 13.89 -3.54 -0.88
N LYS A 235 12.89 -3.57 -1.76
CA LYS A 235 13.05 -3.49 -3.22
C LYS A 235 13.10 -2.04 -3.73
N ALA A 236 12.82 -1.06 -2.88
CA ALA A 236 12.96 0.34 -3.23
C ALA A 236 14.43 0.68 -3.51
N ARG A 237 14.67 1.62 -4.43
CA ARG A 237 16.02 2.03 -4.85
C ARG A 237 16.51 3.30 -4.16
N ALA A 238 15.65 3.94 -3.35
CA ALA A 238 15.98 5.05 -2.48
C ALA A 238 15.40 4.84 -1.09
N ARG A 239 15.86 5.61 -0.12
CA ARG A 239 15.41 5.54 1.27
C ARG A 239 15.45 6.90 1.92
N VAL A 240 14.46 7.16 2.78
CA VAL A 240 14.46 8.27 3.75
C VAL A 240 14.33 7.69 5.16
N ALA A 241 14.80 8.43 6.16
CA ALA A 241 14.85 7.91 7.53
C ALA A 241 13.47 7.79 8.19
N ASP A 242 12.57 8.73 7.91
CA ASP A 242 11.33 8.93 8.63
C ASP A 242 10.36 9.84 7.85
N ILE A 243 9.20 10.15 8.44
CA ILE A 243 8.17 11.02 7.86
C ILE A 243 8.69 12.43 7.54
N PRO A 244 9.45 13.11 8.42
CA PRO A 244 10.11 14.37 8.06
C PRO A 244 11.05 14.26 6.85
N GLY A 245 11.72 13.11 6.68
CA GLY A 245 12.51 12.81 5.50
C GLY A 245 11.66 12.70 4.23
N VAL A 246 10.44 12.13 4.32
CA VAL A 246 9.46 12.13 3.22
C VAL A 246 9.07 13.56 2.86
N ALA A 247 8.75 14.39 3.86
CA ALA A 247 8.36 15.78 3.64
C ALA A 247 9.47 16.57 2.92
N ALA A 248 10.71 16.42 3.36
CA ALA A 248 11.88 17.06 2.72
C ALA A 248 12.05 16.61 1.26
N TRP A 249 11.93 15.30 1.00
CA TRP A 249 12.07 14.70 -0.33
C TRP A 249 10.96 15.17 -1.28
N LEU A 250 9.70 15.17 -0.84
CA LEU A 250 8.55 15.66 -1.62
C LEU A 250 8.65 17.15 -1.90
N THR A 251 9.14 17.95 -0.93
CA THR A 251 9.37 19.38 -1.11
C THR A 251 10.44 19.63 -2.18
N GLU A 252 11.56 18.90 -2.14
CA GLU A 252 12.62 18.98 -3.15
C GLU A 252 12.07 18.65 -4.56
N LEU A 253 11.26 17.61 -4.68
CA LEU A 253 10.62 17.24 -5.94
C LEU A 253 9.68 18.34 -6.44
N ALA A 254 8.86 18.90 -5.54
CA ALA A 254 7.94 19.98 -5.89
C ALA A 254 8.69 21.25 -6.33
N ASP A 255 9.77 21.63 -5.64
CA ASP A 255 10.59 22.78 -5.98
C ASP A 255 11.31 22.60 -7.33
N ALA A 256 11.91 21.43 -7.55
CA ALA A 256 12.57 21.10 -8.80
C ALA A 256 11.60 21.10 -9.98
N ARG A 257 10.38 20.58 -9.78
CA ARG A 257 9.35 20.53 -10.83
C ARG A 257 8.74 21.91 -11.11
N ALA A 258 8.55 22.75 -10.09
CA ALA A 258 8.10 24.13 -10.24
C ALA A 258 9.11 25.02 -11.00
N ALA A 259 10.41 24.77 -10.83
CA ALA A 259 11.47 25.50 -11.53
C ALA A 259 11.52 25.20 -13.04
N ARG A 260 10.82 24.15 -13.52
CA ARG A 260 10.72 23.78 -14.93
C ARG A 260 9.57 24.52 -15.65
N ALA A 261 8.51 24.88 -14.91
CA ALA A 261 7.30 25.51 -15.44
C ALA A 261 7.53 26.99 -15.77
#